data_7b6db49934b58c9512b32ebc66dba5da
#
_entry.id   7b6db49934b58c9512b32ebc66dba5da
#
_cell.length_a   1.000
_cell.length_b   1.000
_cell.length_c   1.000
_cell.angle_alpha   90.00
_cell.angle_beta   90.00
_cell.angle_gamma   90.00
#
_symmetry.space_group_name_H-M   'P 1'
#
loop_
_entity.id
_entity.type
_entity.pdbx_description
1 polymer ?
#
loop_
_entity_poly.entity_id
_entity_poly.type
_entity_poly.pdbx_seq_one_letter_code
_entity_poly.pdbx_strand_id
1 'polypeptide(L)'
;MTSEILDGLAAQEGCEIVRKADLDAFLARNPRALVFLAGDTRQRPEGLDVAVVVRELLAKFHGRLAVGLVDQRDEAAIMPKFGVVVLPAVVYVRDGEAAELVARMRDWPVFVQAAERLLAPAGTPD
;
A
#
# COMPACT_ATOMS: atom_id res chain seq x y z
N MET A 1 17.81 8.97 7.81
CA MET A 1 17.70 9.83 6.63
C MET A 1 16.50 9.37 5.80
N THR A 2 15.59 10.28 5.52
CA THR A 2 14.39 9.94 4.75
C THR A 2 14.67 9.96 3.26
N SER A 3 13.94 9.13 2.52
CA SER A 3 14.05 9.06 1.06
C SER A 3 13.17 10.14 0.43
N GLU A 4 13.69 10.85 -0.57
CA GLU A 4 12.90 11.82 -1.34
C GLU A 4 11.72 11.15 -2.03
N ILE A 5 11.89 9.90 -2.50
CA ILE A 5 10.82 9.16 -3.16
C ILE A 5 9.69 8.85 -2.17
N LEU A 6 10.03 8.37 -0.97
CA LEU A 6 9.03 8.07 0.05
C LEU A 6 8.37 9.34 0.58
N ASP A 7 9.15 10.41 0.78
CA ASP A 7 8.61 11.69 1.20
C ASP A 7 7.66 12.26 0.15
N GLY A 8 8.01 12.11 -1.13
CA GLY A 8 7.17 12.54 -2.24
C GLY A 8 5.86 11.77 -2.31
N LEU A 9 5.91 10.46 -2.03
CA LEU A 9 4.69 9.64 -1.95
C LEU A 9 3.83 10.10 -0.77
N ALA A 10 4.43 10.25 0.41
CA ALA A 10 3.70 10.64 1.61
C ALA A 10 3.02 12.00 1.47
N ALA A 11 3.58 12.88 0.64
CA ALA A 11 3.04 14.23 0.40
C ALA A 11 1.86 14.24 -0.58
N GLN A 12 1.58 13.12 -1.26
CA GLN A 12 0.47 13.08 -2.23
C GLN A 12 -0.88 13.10 -1.52
N GLU A 13 -1.84 13.78 -2.14
CA GLU A 13 -3.22 13.74 -1.67
C GLU A 13 -3.71 12.27 -1.74
N GLY A 14 -4.34 11.81 -0.67
CA GLY A 14 -4.80 10.43 -0.58
C GLY A 14 -3.79 9.47 0.02
N CYS A 15 -2.59 9.96 0.37
CA CYS A 15 -1.58 9.16 1.05
C CYS A 15 -1.30 9.73 2.43
N GLU A 16 -1.15 8.84 3.42
CA GLU A 16 -0.69 9.26 4.75
C GLU A 16 0.26 8.22 5.33
N ILE A 17 1.14 8.67 6.22
CA ILE A 17 2.02 7.77 6.96
C ILE A 17 1.20 7.16 8.09
N VAL A 18 1.28 5.82 8.21
CA VAL A 18 0.48 5.07 9.16
C VAL A 18 1.38 4.35 10.16
N ARG A 19 1.16 4.62 11.45
CA ARG A 19 1.75 3.87 12.54
C ARG A 19 0.82 2.72 12.91
N LYS A 20 1.36 1.74 13.64
CA LYS A 20 0.53 0.62 14.13
C LYS A 20 -0.70 1.11 14.89
N ALA A 21 -0.53 2.14 15.71
CA ALA A 21 -1.63 2.69 16.52
C ALA A 21 -2.72 3.34 15.66
N ASP A 22 -2.39 3.76 14.44
CA ASP A 22 -3.31 4.49 13.57
C ASP A 22 -3.98 3.62 12.52
N LEU A 23 -3.52 2.38 12.36
CA LEU A 23 -3.91 1.54 11.24
C LEU A 23 -5.41 1.26 11.20
N ASP A 24 -6.00 0.88 12.33
CA ASP A 24 -7.42 0.55 12.38
C ASP A 24 -8.30 1.76 12.01
N ALA A 25 -7.93 2.94 12.52
CA ALA A 25 -8.65 4.17 12.21
C ALA A 25 -8.51 4.54 10.73
N PHE A 26 -7.30 4.37 10.17
CA PHE A 26 -7.06 4.59 8.75
C PHE A 26 -7.95 3.68 7.89
N LEU A 27 -7.98 2.39 8.20
CA LEU A 27 -8.78 1.41 7.45
C LEU A 27 -10.28 1.65 7.61
N ALA A 28 -10.73 2.11 8.79
CA ALA A 28 -12.12 2.43 9.01
C ALA A 28 -12.59 3.61 8.15
N ARG A 29 -11.71 4.60 7.92
CA ARG A 29 -12.03 5.76 7.08
C ARG A 29 -11.90 5.48 5.59
N ASN A 30 -11.19 4.40 5.22
CA ASN A 30 -10.84 4.13 3.83
C ASN A 30 -11.18 2.68 3.48
N PRO A 31 -12.44 2.40 3.10
CA PRO A 31 -12.87 1.02 2.78
C PRO A 31 -12.11 0.39 1.63
N ARG A 32 -11.50 1.19 0.78
CA ARG A 32 -10.65 0.72 -0.31
C ARG A 32 -9.29 1.38 -0.15
N ALA A 33 -8.31 0.62 0.28
CA ALA A 33 -7.01 1.16 0.63
C ALA A 33 -5.87 0.25 0.19
N LEU A 34 -4.73 0.88 -0.10
CA LEU A 34 -3.46 0.17 -0.24
C LEU A 34 -2.66 0.42 1.03
N VAL A 35 -2.15 -0.65 1.64
CA VAL A 35 -1.20 -0.54 2.74
C VAL A 35 0.16 -0.93 2.18
N PHE A 36 1.08 0.03 2.16
CA PHE A 36 2.39 -0.16 1.54
C PHE A 36 3.48 -0.24 2.59
N LEU A 37 4.22 -1.35 2.55
CA LEU A 37 5.35 -1.63 3.42
C LEU A 37 6.61 -1.64 2.53
N ALA A 38 7.37 -0.57 2.58
CA ALA A 38 8.52 -0.38 1.67
C ALA A 38 9.75 -1.18 2.06
N GLY A 39 9.87 -1.57 3.31
CA GLY A 39 11.09 -2.20 3.83
C GLY A 39 12.19 -1.18 4.10
N ASP A 40 13.39 -1.67 4.39
CA ASP A 40 14.55 -0.80 4.59
C ASP A 40 15.15 -0.44 3.23
N THR A 41 14.75 0.70 2.70
CA THR A 41 15.14 1.14 1.35
C THR A 41 16.60 1.56 1.26
N ARG A 42 17.28 1.76 2.40
CA ARG A 42 18.71 2.06 2.42
C ARG A 42 19.54 0.81 2.15
N GLN A 43 19.06 -0.36 2.61
CA GLN A 43 19.71 -1.64 2.40
C GLN A 43 19.22 -2.33 1.13
N ARG A 44 17.92 -2.18 0.83
CA ARG A 44 17.27 -2.82 -0.32
C ARG A 44 16.45 -1.78 -1.06
N PRO A 45 17.01 -1.17 -2.10
CA PRO A 45 16.33 -0.07 -2.80
C PRO A 45 15.09 -0.49 -3.60
N GLU A 46 14.79 -1.78 -3.71
CA GLU A 46 13.60 -2.27 -4.42
C GLU A 46 12.32 -1.61 -3.91
N GLY A 47 12.25 -1.30 -2.60
CA GLY A 47 11.10 -0.61 -2.02
C GLY A 47 10.86 0.77 -2.65
N LEU A 48 11.91 1.42 -3.16
CA LEU A 48 11.76 2.71 -3.85
C LEU A 48 11.11 2.53 -5.21
N ASP A 49 11.41 1.45 -5.92
CA ASP A 49 10.78 1.15 -7.20
C ASP A 49 9.28 0.91 -7.00
N VAL A 50 8.91 0.17 -5.96
CA VAL A 50 7.52 -0.07 -5.63
C VAL A 50 6.82 1.22 -5.18
N ALA A 51 7.54 2.11 -4.49
CA ALA A 51 6.98 3.41 -4.09
C ALA A 51 6.57 4.24 -5.30
N VAL A 52 7.37 4.20 -6.38
CA VAL A 52 7.02 4.88 -7.63
C VAL A 52 5.74 4.29 -8.21
N VAL A 53 5.62 2.96 -8.21
CA VAL A 53 4.41 2.27 -8.68
C VAL A 53 3.19 2.68 -7.84
N VAL A 54 3.32 2.69 -6.52
CA VAL A 54 2.21 3.07 -5.63
C VAL A 54 1.76 4.50 -5.90
N ARG A 55 2.70 5.41 -6.13
CA ARG A 55 2.37 6.80 -6.48
C ARG A 55 1.59 6.86 -7.80
N GLU A 56 2.00 6.07 -8.79
CA GLU A 56 1.30 6.00 -10.08
C GLU A 56 -0.10 5.41 -9.93
N LEU A 57 -0.26 4.40 -9.06
CA LEU A 57 -1.59 3.83 -8.75
C LEU A 57 -2.49 4.88 -8.12
N LEU A 58 -1.96 5.64 -7.17
CA LEU A 58 -2.73 6.69 -6.50
C LEU A 58 -3.19 7.75 -7.50
N ALA A 59 -2.33 8.13 -8.44
CA ALA A 59 -2.69 9.08 -9.48
C ALA A 59 -3.75 8.52 -10.43
N LYS A 60 -3.57 7.26 -10.85
CA LYS A 60 -4.49 6.61 -11.80
C LYS A 60 -5.89 6.45 -11.22
N PHE A 61 -5.98 6.10 -9.95
CA PHE A 61 -7.25 5.84 -9.28
C PHE A 61 -7.62 6.95 -8.28
N HIS A 62 -7.24 8.17 -8.60
CA HIS A 62 -7.43 9.34 -7.75
C HIS A 62 -8.86 9.44 -7.23
N GLY A 63 -9.01 9.63 -5.91
CA GLY A 63 -10.31 9.75 -5.26
C GLY A 63 -11.04 8.43 -5.04
N ARG A 64 -10.52 7.31 -5.55
CA ARG A 64 -11.18 6.00 -5.44
C ARG A 64 -10.50 5.07 -4.45
N LEU A 65 -9.25 5.32 -4.11
CA LEU A 65 -8.55 4.56 -3.09
C LEU A 65 -7.63 5.49 -2.31
N ALA A 66 -7.23 5.05 -1.11
CA ALA A 66 -6.27 5.74 -0.27
C ALA A 66 -5.03 4.88 -0.10
N VAL A 67 -3.89 5.50 0.21
CA VAL A 67 -2.64 4.79 0.46
C VAL A 67 -2.19 5.08 1.90
N GLY A 68 -1.95 4.02 2.67
CA GLY A 68 -1.28 4.11 3.95
C GLY A 68 0.17 3.64 3.78
N LEU A 69 1.10 4.57 3.86
CA LEU A 69 2.52 4.25 3.88
C LEU A 69 2.91 3.91 5.31
N VAL A 70 3.22 2.64 5.56
CA VAL A 70 3.55 2.19 6.91
C VAL A 70 4.89 2.77 7.33
N ASP A 71 4.93 3.34 8.54
CA ASP A 71 6.17 3.80 9.13
C ASP A 71 7.09 2.58 9.31
N GLN A 72 8.33 2.70 8.88
CA GLN A 72 9.29 1.59 8.91
C GLN A 72 9.42 0.97 10.30
N ARG A 73 9.32 1.77 11.35
CA ARG A 73 9.43 1.29 12.73
C ARG A 73 8.36 0.27 13.10
N ASP A 74 7.23 0.31 12.43
CA ASP A 74 6.08 -0.54 12.76
C ASP A 74 5.84 -1.65 11.74
N GLU A 75 6.67 -1.77 10.69
CA GLU A 75 6.46 -2.78 9.66
C GLU A 75 6.41 -4.19 10.22
N ALA A 76 7.37 -4.55 11.07
CA ALA A 76 7.42 -5.90 11.64
C ALA A 76 6.17 -6.23 12.45
N ALA A 77 5.61 -5.24 13.14
CA ALA A 77 4.41 -5.43 13.96
C ALA A 77 3.14 -5.54 13.10
N ILE A 78 3.13 -4.91 11.91
CA ILE A 78 1.96 -4.89 11.03
C ILE A 78 1.93 -6.10 10.08
N MET A 79 3.09 -6.60 9.69
CA MET A 79 3.19 -7.71 8.72
C MET A 79 2.28 -8.89 9.03
N PRO A 80 2.23 -9.41 10.28
CA PRO A 80 1.38 -10.58 10.57
C PRO A 80 -0.12 -10.32 10.37
N LYS A 81 -0.56 -9.08 10.55
CA LYS A 81 -1.96 -8.73 10.40
C LYS A 81 -2.47 -9.04 8.99
N PHE A 82 -1.62 -8.88 7.99
CA PHE A 82 -1.99 -9.04 6.58
C PHE A 82 -1.35 -10.27 5.92
N GLY A 83 -0.65 -11.10 6.69
CA GLY A 83 0.04 -12.25 6.13
C GLY A 83 1.26 -11.90 5.30
N VAL A 84 1.86 -10.74 5.54
CA VAL A 84 3.06 -10.30 4.82
C VAL A 84 4.28 -10.98 5.41
N VAL A 85 5.08 -11.62 4.57
CA VAL A 85 6.32 -12.29 4.99
C VAL A 85 7.55 -11.80 4.23
N VAL A 86 7.36 -11.07 3.14
CA VAL A 86 8.44 -10.55 2.30
C VAL A 86 8.18 -9.08 2.01
N LEU A 87 9.21 -8.25 2.09
CA LEU A 87 9.14 -6.82 1.77
C LEU A 87 9.97 -6.52 0.51
N PRO A 88 9.63 -5.50 -0.25
CA PRO A 88 8.47 -4.63 -0.10
C PRO A 88 7.15 -5.33 -0.43
N ALA A 89 6.05 -4.83 0.09
CA ALA A 89 4.74 -5.42 -0.14
C ALA A 89 3.67 -4.35 -0.25
N VAL A 90 2.70 -4.58 -1.15
CA VAL A 90 1.50 -3.77 -1.27
C VAL A 90 0.31 -4.66 -0.91
N VAL A 91 -0.41 -4.29 0.13
CA VAL A 91 -1.61 -5.00 0.57
C VAL A 91 -2.83 -4.22 0.08
N TYR A 92 -3.69 -4.89 -0.65
CA TYR A 92 -4.94 -4.31 -1.17
C TYR A 92 -6.04 -4.66 -0.17
N VAL A 93 -6.57 -3.65 0.52
CA VAL A 93 -7.46 -3.85 1.65
C VAL A 93 -8.88 -3.39 1.32
N ARG A 94 -9.85 -4.26 1.56
CA ARG A 94 -11.28 -3.97 1.38
C ARG A 94 -11.98 -4.14 2.73
N ASP A 95 -12.60 -3.06 3.19
CA ASP A 95 -13.38 -3.07 4.44
C ASP A 95 -12.57 -3.63 5.61
N GLY A 96 -11.30 -3.23 5.70
CA GLY A 96 -10.41 -3.60 6.80
C GLY A 96 -9.70 -4.94 6.65
N GLU A 97 -9.99 -5.70 5.59
CA GLU A 97 -9.38 -7.01 5.39
C GLU A 97 -8.55 -7.07 4.12
N ALA A 98 -7.44 -7.80 4.18
CA ALA A 98 -6.58 -7.99 3.02
C ALA A 98 -7.31 -8.81 1.95
N ALA A 99 -7.50 -8.20 0.78
CA ALA A 99 -8.11 -8.88 -0.36
C ALA A 99 -7.06 -9.49 -1.27
N GLU A 100 -5.95 -8.79 -1.47
CA GLU A 100 -4.81 -9.26 -2.26
C GLU A 100 -3.52 -8.73 -1.68
N LEU A 101 -2.42 -9.39 -2.02
CA LEU A 101 -1.08 -9.01 -1.60
C LEU A 101 -0.15 -9.15 -2.79
N VAL A 102 0.56 -8.09 -3.13
CA VAL A 102 1.61 -8.14 -4.15
C VAL A 102 2.94 -7.91 -3.44
N ALA A 103 3.77 -8.95 -3.37
CA ALA A 103 5.09 -8.88 -2.75
C ALA A 103 6.14 -8.64 -3.82
N ARG A 104 7.11 -7.79 -3.49
CA ARG A 104 8.24 -7.46 -4.34
C ARG A 104 7.82 -6.63 -5.55
N MET A 105 8.80 -6.18 -6.32
CA MET A 105 8.53 -5.45 -7.56
C MET A 105 8.04 -6.43 -8.62
N ARG A 106 6.95 -6.05 -9.30
CA ARG A 106 6.34 -6.82 -10.38
C ARG A 106 6.11 -5.90 -11.56
N ASP A 107 5.68 -6.45 -12.69
CA ASP A 107 5.29 -5.65 -13.83
C ASP A 107 4.06 -4.82 -13.50
N TRP A 108 3.99 -3.64 -14.11
CA TRP A 108 2.92 -2.68 -13.87
C TRP A 108 1.50 -3.29 -13.92
N PRO A 109 1.16 -4.13 -14.93
CA PRO A 109 -0.19 -4.69 -15.00
C PRO A 109 -0.61 -5.49 -13.77
N VAL A 110 0.34 -6.12 -13.08
CA VAL A 110 0.03 -6.88 -11.86
C VAL A 110 -0.56 -5.96 -10.80
N PHE A 111 0.06 -4.80 -10.60
CA PHE A 111 -0.41 -3.83 -9.60
C PHE A 111 -1.74 -3.20 -10.02
N VAL A 112 -1.91 -2.86 -11.31
CA VAL A 112 -3.13 -2.22 -11.81
C VAL A 112 -4.31 -3.17 -11.73
N GLN A 113 -4.12 -4.42 -12.16
CA GLN A 113 -5.22 -5.40 -12.15
C GLN A 113 -5.69 -5.70 -10.74
N ALA A 114 -4.77 -5.77 -9.77
CA ALA A 114 -5.15 -5.93 -8.37
C ALA A 114 -5.96 -4.73 -7.87
N ALA A 115 -5.58 -3.51 -8.26
CA ALA A 115 -6.33 -2.31 -7.89
C ALA A 115 -7.73 -2.32 -8.53
N GLU A 116 -7.83 -2.73 -9.79
CA GLU A 116 -9.12 -2.83 -10.48
C GLU A 116 -10.04 -3.83 -9.78
N ARG A 117 -9.50 -4.98 -9.36
CA ARG A 117 -10.28 -5.96 -8.60
C ARG A 117 -10.72 -5.39 -7.24
N LEU A 118 -9.85 -4.66 -6.56
CA LEU A 118 -10.18 -4.01 -5.30
C LEU A 118 -11.36 -3.05 -5.47
N LEU A 119 -11.37 -2.30 -6.56
CA LEU A 119 -12.36 -1.25 -6.80
C LEU A 119 -13.63 -1.75 -7.50
N ALA A 120 -13.65 -3.02 -7.91
CA ALA A 120 -14.85 -3.61 -8.50
C ALA A 120 -15.98 -3.66 -7.46
N PRO A 121 -17.26 -3.48 -7.90
CA PRO A 121 -18.37 -3.55 -6.97
C PRO A 121 -18.44 -4.89 -6.24
N ALA A 122 -18.76 -4.86 -4.94
CA ALA A 122 -18.91 -6.07 -4.13
C ALA A 122 -20.01 -6.95 -4.72
N GLY A 123 -19.76 -8.27 -4.77
CA GLY A 123 -20.74 -9.22 -5.29
C GLY A 123 -20.78 -9.31 -6.81
N THR A 124 -19.90 -8.62 -7.53
CA THR A 124 -19.82 -8.76 -8.99
C THR A 124 -19.26 -10.14 -9.34
N PRO A 125 -19.95 -10.92 -10.19
CA PRO A 125 -19.41 -12.20 -10.62
C PRO A 125 -18.13 -12.00 -11.43
N ASP A 126 -17.21 -12.90 -11.27
CA ASP A 126 -15.96 -12.88 -12.01
C ASP A 126 -16.17 -13.23 -13.48
#